data_ad43392b56c2b89f59eaecf322cf9f49
#
_entry.id   ad43392b56c2b89f59eaecf322cf9f49
#
_cell.length_a   1.000
_cell.length_b   1.000
_cell.length_c   1.000
_cell.angle_alpha   90.00
_cell.angle_beta   90.00
_cell.angle_gamma   90.00
#
_symmetry.space_group_name_H-M   'P 1'
#
loop_
_entity.id
_entity.type
_entity.pdbx_description
1 polymer ?
#
loop_
_entity_poly.entity_id
_entity_poly.type
_entity_poly.pdbx_seq_one_letter_code
_entity_poly.pdbx_strand_id
1 'polypeptide(L)'
;MQTHFDKTALQRPEIQMADDILRKCVHCGFCTATCPTFVLTGDERDSPRGRIWMMRDALGGGDTGDQMDMQQVGYHLDRCLGCMSCMTTCPSGVDYLHLVDIGRAEVEKNTSRSLGDKLIRKLLAGLVPRATLFKFALKLAMRARL
;
A
#
# COMPACT_ATOMS: atom_id res chain seq x y z
N MET A 1 6.54 12.35 11.13
CA MET A 1 7.45 11.38 11.82
C MET A 1 8.88 11.66 11.38
N GLN A 2 9.88 11.23 12.16
CA GLN A 2 11.28 11.35 11.76
C GLN A 2 11.63 10.24 10.74
N THR A 3 12.47 10.58 9.78
CA THR A 3 12.96 9.69 8.73
C THR A 3 14.47 9.88 8.58
N HIS A 4 15.19 8.79 8.34
CA HIS A 4 16.66 8.76 8.27
C HIS A 4 17.12 8.10 6.96
N PHE A 5 16.63 8.62 5.82
CA PHE A 5 17.07 8.13 4.51
C PHE A 5 18.53 8.48 4.22
N ASP A 6 19.26 7.54 3.64
CA ASP A 6 20.59 7.78 3.14
C ASP A 6 20.56 8.78 1.95
N LYS A 7 21.62 9.57 1.81
CA LYS A 7 21.76 10.57 0.74
C LYS A 7 21.68 9.96 -0.66
N THR A 8 22.11 8.73 -0.82
CA THR A 8 22.01 7.98 -2.09
C THR A 8 20.58 7.57 -2.38
N ALA A 9 19.82 7.14 -1.37
CA ALA A 9 18.40 6.82 -1.51
C ALA A 9 17.57 8.05 -1.91
N LEU A 10 17.89 9.21 -1.35
CA LEU A 10 17.20 10.49 -1.65
C LEU A 10 17.47 11.02 -3.07
N GLN A 11 18.39 10.44 -3.82
CA GLN A 11 18.56 10.74 -5.24
C GLN A 11 17.45 10.13 -6.12
N ARG A 12 16.70 9.16 -5.59
CA ARG A 12 15.53 8.58 -6.26
C ARG A 12 14.31 9.49 -6.02
N PRO A 13 13.68 10.04 -7.09
CA PRO A 13 12.55 10.98 -6.94
C PRO A 13 11.38 10.40 -6.12
N GLU A 14 11.11 9.10 -6.29
CA GLU A 14 10.06 8.41 -5.54
C GLU A 14 10.36 8.33 -4.04
N ILE A 15 11.63 8.16 -3.64
CA ILE A 15 12.03 8.13 -2.22
C ILE A 15 11.98 9.54 -1.63
N GLN A 16 12.40 10.55 -2.37
CA GLN A 16 12.28 11.94 -1.95
C GLN A 16 10.82 12.32 -1.71
N MET A 17 9.92 11.96 -2.63
CA MET A 17 8.48 12.16 -2.46
C MET A 17 7.96 11.42 -1.23
N ALA A 18 8.38 10.17 -1.02
CA ALA A 18 7.99 9.39 0.16
C ALA A 18 8.46 10.05 1.45
N ASP A 19 9.70 10.57 1.51
CA ASP A 19 10.24 11.29 2.67
C ASP A 19 9.39 12.51 3.01
N ASP A 20 9.06 13.33 2.01
CA ASP A 20 8.23 14.52 2.19
C ASP A 20 6.83 14.18 2.74
N ILE A 21 6.24 13.08 2.27
CA ILE A 21 4.93 12.61 2.74
C ILE A 21 5.02 12.06 4.16
N LEU A 22 6.03 11.23 4.44
CA LEU A 22 6.25 10.60 5.75
C LEU A 22 6.47 11.65 6.85
N ARG A 23 7.22 12.71 6.57
CA ARG A 23 7.48 13.81 7.52
C ARG A 23 6.22 14.55 7.93
N LYS A 24 5.18 14.59 7.10
CA LYS A 24 3.88 15.17 7.45
C LYS A 24 3.12 14.36 8.50
N CYS A 25 3.40 13.06 8.61
CA CYS A 25 2.68 12.19 9.55
C CYS A 25 3.13 12.41 10.98
N VAL A 26 2.24 12.91 11.85
CA VAL A 26 2.48 13.07 13.29
C VAL A 26 2.08 11.84 14.12
N HIS A 27 1.68 10.76 13.47
CA HIS A 27 1.32 9.48 14.09
C HIS A 27 0.15 9.53 15.09
N CYS A 28 -0.75 10.51 14.97
CA CYS A 28 -1.86 10.75 15.91
C CYS A 28 -2.92 9.62 15.94
N GLY A 29 -3.05 8.84 14.87
CA GLY A 29 -3.99 7.72 14.81
C GLY A 29 -5.43 8.07 14.39
N PHE A 30 -5.79 9.31 14.07
CA PHE A 30 -7.14 9.66 13.63
C PHE A 30 -7.61 8.87 12.40
N CYS A 31 -6.68 8.49 11.53
CA CYS A 31 -6.95 7.68 10.35
C CYS A 31 -7.36 6.23 10.66
N THR A 32 -7.13 5.72 11.87
CA THR A 32 -7.43 4.33 12.23
C THR A 32 -8.94 4.08 12.32
N ALA A 33 -9.68 5.04 12.88
CA ALA A 33 -11.13 4.93 13.06
C ALA A 33 -11.91 4.83 11.73
N THR A 34 -11.37 5.38 10.66
CA THR A 34 -12.00 5.37 9.32
C THR A 34 -11.49 4.26 8.41
N CYS A 35 -10.54 3.47 8.87
CA CYS A 35 -9.95 2.39 8.07
C CYS A 35 -10.75 1.10 8.21
N PRO A 36 -11.43 0.61 7.14
CA PRO A 36 -12.25 -0.59 7.23
C PRO A 36 -11.44 -1.83 7.57
N THR A 37 -10.21 -1.95 7.07
CA THR A 37 -9.37 -3.12 7.38
C THR A 37 -8.94 -3.15 8.83
N PHE A 38 -8.58 -2.01 9.42
CA PHE A 38 -8.26 -1.92 10.84
C PHE A 38 -9.49 -2.23 11.73
N VAL A 39 -10.65 -1.66 11.39
CA VAL A 39 -11.90 -1.89 12.16
C VAL A 39 -12.29 -3.38 12.18
N LEU A 40 -12.04 -4.10 11.07
CA LEU A 40 -12.37 -5.52 10.96
C LEU A 40 -11.33 -6.43 11.64
N THR A 41 -10.05 -6.11 11.54
CA THR A 41 -8.99 -7.01 12.01
C THR A 41 -8.47 -6.69 13.41
N GLY A 42 -8.56 -5.42 13.83
CA GLY A 42 -7.94 -4.94 15.07
C GLY A 42 -6.38 -4.93 15.02
N ASP A 43 -5.79 -5.34 13.90
CA ASP A 43 -4.32 -5.37 13.74
C ASP A 43 -3.82 -3.98 13.34
N GLU A 44 -2.93 -3.42 14.17
CA GLU A 44 -2.35 -2.09 13.91
C GLU A 44 -1.60 -2.02 12.57
N ARG A 45 -1.01 -3.12 12.13
CA ARG A 45 -0.32 -3.22 10.83
C ARG A 45 -1.28 -3.08 9.64
N ASP A 46 -2.57 -3.35 9.84
CA ASP A 46 -3.63 -3.13 8.86
C ASP A 46 -4.24 -1.73 8.94
N SER A 47 -3.77 -0.89 9.87
CA SER A 47 -4.14 0.52 9.96
C SER A 47 -3.35 1.39 8.96
N PRO A 48 -3.86 2.57 8.57
CA PRO A 48 -3.08 3.50 7.74
C PRO A 48 -1.79 3.94 8.44
N ARG A 49 -1.86 4.20 9.74
CA ARG A 49 -0.72 4.57 10.57
C ARG A 49 0.34 3.48 10.62
N GLY A 50 -0.06 2.24 10.86
CA GLY A 50 0.85 1.09 10.89
C GLY A 50 1.48 0.84 9.52
N ARG A 51 0.69 0.96 8.42
CA ARG A 51 1.22 0.85 7.05
C ARG A 51 2.22 1.96 6.73
N ILE A 52 1.98 3.21 7.15
CA ILE A 52 2.93 4.31 7.01
C ILE A 52 4.25 3.98 7.71
N TRP A 53 4.17 3.43 8.92
CA TRP A 53 5.36 3.03 9.69
C TRP A 53 6.14 1.92 8.98
N MET A 54 5.44 0.87 8.52
CA MET A 54 6.07 -0.22 7.76
C MET A 54 6.69 0.27 6.45
N MET A 55 6.03 1.16 5.72
CA MET A 55 6.59 1.73 4.47
C MET A 55 7.83 2.58 4.74
N ARG A 56 7.87 3.36 5.85
CA ARG A 56 9.07 4.10 6.24
C ARG A 56 10.27 3.16 6.35
N ASP A 57 10.12 2.07 7.08
CA ASP A 57 11.21 1.11 7.32
C ASP A 57 11.57 0.33 6.05
N ALA A 58 10.56 -0.11 5.28
CA ALA A 58 10.76 -0.81 4.02
C ALA A 58 11.47 0.02 2.95
N LEU A 59 11.26 1.34 2.95
CA LEU A 59 11.93 2.27 2.03
C LEU A 59 13.33 2.69 2.52
N GLY A 60 13.75 2.25 3.70
CA GLY A 60 15.08 2.54 4.28
C GLY A 60 15.13 3.82 5.11
N GLY A 61 13.98 4.37 5.51
CA GLY A 61 13.90 5.58 6.36
C GLY A 61 13.75 5.30 7.86
N GLY A 62 13.87 4.03 8.30
CA GLY A 62 13.75 3.62 9.69
C GLY A 62 14.99 3.91 10.54
N ASP A 63 14.83 3.90 11.86
CA ASP A 63 15.89 4.26 12.82
C ASP A 63 16.87 3.10 13.09
N THR A 64 16.48 1.85 12.86
CA THR A 64 17.19 0.67 13.41
C THR A 64 18.08 -0.06 12.40
N GLY A 65 18.10 0.33 11.13
CA GLY A 65 18.85 -0.42 10.10
C GLY A 65 18.33 -1.85 9.83
N ASP A 66 17.46 -2.37 10.67
CA ASP A 66 16.76 -3.64 10.45
C ASP A 66 15.63 -3.39 9.44
N GLN A 67 15.86 -3.78 8.20
CA GLN A 67 14.81 -3.74 7.19
C GLN A 67 13.71 -4.73 7.57
N MET A 68 12.50 -4.22 7.69
CA MET A 68 11.32 -5.06 7.89
C MET A 68 11.17 -6.04 6.72
N ASP A 69 10.76 -7.27 7.02
CA ASP A 69 10.53 -8.28 5.98
C ASP A 69 9.53 -7.77 4.93
N MET A 70 10.00 -7.61 3.71
CA MET A 70 9.21 -7.12 2.57
C MET A 70 7.99 -7.98 2.28
N GLN A 71 8.00 -9.29 2.62
CA GLN A 71 6.83 -10.16 2.46
C GLN A 71 5.73 -9.76 3.44
N GLN A 72 6.09 -9.47 4.70
CA GLN A 72 5.13 -8.99 5.70
C GLN A 72 4.58 -7.62 5.33
N VAL A 73 5.43 -6.70 4.90
CA VAL A 73 4.98 -5.38 4.41
C VAL A 73 4.01 -5.56 3.26
N GLY A 74 4.36 -6.40 2.27
CA GLY A 74 3.50 -6.71 1.13
C GLY A 74 2.15 -7.28 1.53
N TYR A 75 2.12 -8.20 2.49
CA TYR A 75 0.88 -8.78 3.01
C TYR A 75 -0.09 -7.72 3.54
N HIS A 76 0.40 -6.78 4.35
CA HIS A 76 -0.45 -5.73 4.92
C HIS A 76 -0.81 -4.63 3.91
N LEU A 77 0.08 -4.31 2.96
CA LEU A 77 -0.22 -3.36 1.88
C LEU A 77 -1.24 -3.92 0.87
N ASP A 78 -1.20 -5.22 0.58
CA ASP A 78 -2.17 -5.87 -0.32
C ASP A 78 -3.58 -5.91 0.28
N ARG A 79 -3.71 -5.94 1.61
CA ARG A 79 -5.01 -5.86 2.31
C ARG A 79 -5.60 -4.45 2.33
N CYS A 80 -4.83 -3.42 1.97
CA CYS A 80 -5.36 -2.08 1.85
C CYS A 80 -6.33 -1.98 0.68
N LEU A 81 -7.57 -1.57 0.95
CA LEU A 81 -8.61 -1.42 -0.07
C LEU A 81 -8.41 -0.23 -1.02
N GLY A 82 -7.47 0.66 -0.72
CA GLY A 82 -7.26 1.87 -1.52
C GLY A 82 -8.46 2.84 -1.48
N CYS A 83 -9.28 2.80 -0.44
CA CYS A 83 -10.50 3.62 -0.34
C CYS A 83 -10.23 5.09 -0.01
N MET A 84 -9.02 5.45 0.40
CA MET A 84 -8.53 6.80 0.74
C MET A 84 -9.30 7.53 1.86
N SER A 85 -10.18 6.86 2.61
CA SER A 85 -10.90 7.46 3.75
C SER A 85 -9.94 8.02 4.82
N CYS A 86 -8.75 7.43 4.94
CA CYS A 86 -7.71 7.91 5.84
C CYS A 86 -7.14 9.28 5.46
N MET A 87 -7.18 9.67 4.18
CA MET A 87 -6.70 10.98 3.71
C MET A 87 -7.66 12.09 4.12
N THR A 88 -8.97 11.86 3.99
CA THR A 88 -10.00 12.85 4.34
C THR A 88 -10.06 13.14 5.84
N THR A 89 -9.63 12.16 6.66
CA THR A 89 -9.62 12.28 8.12
C THR A 89 -8.31 12.86 8.66
N CYS A 90 -7.25 12.91 7.83
CA CYS A 90 -5.92 13.30 8.28
C CYS A 90 -5.79 14.82 8.47
N PRO A 91 -5.60 15.34 9.71
CA PRO A 91 -5.43 16.78 9.93
C PRO A 91 -4.10 17.31 9.41
N SER A 92 -3.09 16.45 9.26
CA SER A 92 -1.76 16.81 8.74
C SER A 92 -1.64 16.71 7.22
N GLY A 93 -2.72 16.31 6.52
CA GLY A 93 -2.74 16.24 5.05
C GLY A 93 -1.72 15.25 4.47
N VAL A 94 -1.57 14.07 5.09
CA VAL A 94 -0.69 13.02 4.57
C VAL A 94 -1.23 12.49 3.26
N ASP A 95 -0.45 12.56 2.19
CA ASP A 95 -0.78 12.01 0.89
C ASP A 95 -0.54 10.50 0.85
N TYR A 96 -1.49 9.77 1.46
CA TYR A 96 -1.41 8.32 1.58
C TYR A 96 -1.50 7.61 0.22
N LEU A 97 -2.17 8.20 -0.77
CA LEU A 97 -2.33 7.61 -2.11
C LEU A 97 -0.96 7.38 -2.77
N HIS A 98 -0.18 8.44 -2.90
CA HIS A 98 1.15 8.33 -3.51
C HIS A 98 2.10 7.48 -2.66
N LEU A 99 2.01 7.58 -1.33
CA LEU A 99 2.86 6.79 -0.45
C LEU A 99 2.59 5.28 -0.60
N VAL A 100 1.31 4.85 -0.64
CA VAL A 100 0.98 3.43 -0.79
C VAL A 100 1.36 2.88 -2.18
N ASP A 101 1.30 3.71 -3.21
CA ASP A 101 1.74 3.33 -4.55
C ASP A 101 3.26 3.13 -4.61
N ILE A 102 4.04 4.03 -4.01
CA ILE A 102 5.50 3.88 -3.86
C ILE A 102 5.83 2.61 -3.06
N GLY A 103 5.17 2.40 -1.91
CA GLY A 103 5.38 1.23 -1.08
C GLY A 103 5.06 -0.08 -1.79
N ARG A 104 3.94 -0.15 -2.52
CA ARG A 104 3.57 -1.32 -3.33
C ARG A 104 4.57 -1.59 -4.46
N ALA A 105 5.04 -0.55 -5.13
CA ALA A 105 6.04 -0.68 -6.18
C ALA A 105 7.37 -1.23 -5.64
N GLU A 106 7.79 -0.79 -4.45
CA GLU A 106 9.02 -1.29 -3.81
C GLU A 106 8.86 -2.74 -3.34
N VAL A 107 7.72 -3.10 -2.75
CA VAL A 107 7.40 -4.49 -2.40
C VAL A 107 7.43 -5.40 -3.64
N GLU A 108 6.82 -4.98 -4.76
CA GLU A 108 6.81 -5.78 -6.00
C GLU A 108 8.20 -6.00 -6.59
N LYS A 109 9.12 -5.05 -6.42
CA LYS A 109 10.54 -5.19 -6.83
C LYS A 109 11.31 -6.19 -5.95
N ASN A 110 11.02 -6.21 -4.65
CA ASN A 110 11.83 -6.92 -3.65
C ASN A 110 11.21 -8.25 -3.17
N THR A 111 9.99 -8.59 -3.62
CA THR A 111 9.33 -9.85 -3.26
C THR A 111 9.05 -10.74 -4.46
N SER A 112 9.15 -12.06 -4.25
CA SER A 112 8.73 -13.03 -5.25
C SER A 112 7.33 -13.55 -4.91
N ARG A 113 6.35 -13.22 -5.73
CA ARG A 113 4.98 -13.75 -5.61
C ARG A 113 4.88 -15.14 -6.21
N SER A 114 3.92 -15.94 -5.75
CA SER A 114 3.61 -17.25 -6.34
C SER A 114 3.18 -17.11 -7.80
N LEU A 115 3.39 -18.16 -8.59
CA LEU A 115 3.00 -18.16 -10.01
C LEU A 115 1.49 -17.97 -10.18
N GLY A 116 0.67 -18.55 -9.29
CA GLY A 116 -0.79 -18.37 -9.30
C GLY A 116 -1.20 -16.92 -9.06
N ASP A 117 -0.58 -16.25 -8.07
CA ASP A 117 -0.84 -14.84 -7.77
C ASP A 117 -0.44 -13.93 -8.95
N LYS A 118 0.73 -14.18 -9.55
CA LYS A 118 1.18 -13.45 -10.75
C LYS A 118 0.20 -13.59 -11.91
N LEU A 119 -0.31 -14.82 -12.14
CA LEU A 119 -1.26 -15.08 -13.20
C LEU A 119 -2.58 -14.36 -12.98
N ILE A 120 -3.15 -14.46 -11.76
CA ILE A 120 -4.41 -13.78 -11.40
C ILE A 120 -4.27 -12.27 -11.55
N ARG A 121 -3.19 -11.68 -11.03
CA ARG A 121 -2.92 -10.23 -11.15
C ARG A 121 -2.80 -9.79 -12.61
N LYS A 122 -2.10 -10.57 -13.44
CA LYS A 122 -1.95 -10.28 -14.87
C LYS A 122 -3.29 -10.38 -15.62
N LEU A 123 -4.12 -11.38 -15.29
CA LEU A 123 -5.46 -11.52 -15.84
C LEU A 123 -6.36 -10.34 -15.43
N LEU A 124 -6.37 -9.96 -14.15
CA LEU A 124 -7.15 -8.84 -13.66
C LEU A 124 -6.70 -7.52 -14.28
N ALA A 125 -5.39 -7.28 -14.36
CA ALA A 125 -4.84 -6.08 -15.00
C ALA A 125 -5.19 -5.98 -16.48
N GLY A 126 -5.33 -7.11 -17.17
CA GLY A 126 -5.77 -7.13 -18.57
C GLY A 126 -7.29 -7.01 -18.76
N LEU A 127 -8.08 -7.56 -17.83
CA LEU A 127 -9.53 -7.66 -17.94
C LEU A 127 -10.26 -6.42 -17.42
N VAL A 128 -9.90 -5.97 -16.21
CA VAL A 128 -10.65 -4.91 -15.49
C VAL A 128 -10.64 -3.57 -16.22
N PRO A 129 -9.52 -3.07 -16.80
CA PRO A 129 -9.51 -1.78 -17.49
C PRO A 129 -10.30 -1.79 -18.81
N ARG A 130 -10.60 -2.98 -19.37
CA ARG A 130 -11.29 -3.11 -20.65
C ARG A 130 -12.77 -3.38 -20.42
N ALA A 131 -13.60 -2.33 -20.43
CA ALA A 131 -15.03 -2.42 -20.12
C ALA A 131 -15.79 -3.48 -20.96
N THR A 132 -15.46 -3.66 -22.22
CA THR A 132 -16.09 -4.65 -23.11
C THR A 132 -15.76 -6.09 -22.70
N LEU A 133 -14.48 -6.39 -22.42
CA LEU A 133 -14.03 -7.71 -21.95
C LEU A 133 -14.59 -8.02 -20.56
N PHE A 134 -14.59 -7.03 -19.67
CA PHE A 134 -15.14 -7.18 -18.33
C PHE A 134 -16.64 -7.48 -18.35
N LYS A 135 -17.44 -6.75 -19.16
CA LYS A 135 -18.87 -7.03 -19.35
C LYS A 135 -19.11 -8.43 -19.91
N PHE A 136 -18.29 -8.88 -20.87
CA PHE A 136 -18.39 -10.23 -21.42
C PHE A 136 -18.10 -11.29 -20.37
N ALA A 137 -17.02 -11.13 -19.59
CA ALA A 137 -16.66 -12.04 -18.51
C ALA A 137 -17.76 -12.12 -17.43
N LEU A 138 -18.37 -10.99 -17.05
CA LEU A 138 -19.50 -10.96 -16.12
C LEU A 138 -20.71 -11.73 -16.66
N LYS A 139 -21.08 -11.53 -17.94
CA LYS A 139 -22.19 -12.28 -18.56
C LYS A 139 -21.93 -13.80 -18.56
N LEU A 140 -20.69 -14.20 -18.83
CA LEU A 140 -20.29 -15.61 -18.80
C LEU A 140 -20.38 -16.19 -17.37
N ALA A 141 -19.88 -15.47 -16.38
CA ALA A 141 -19.93 -15.87 -14.98
C ALA A 141 -21.38 -15.98 -14.45
N MET A 142 -22.25 -15.06 -14.83
CA MET A 142 -23.68 -15.14 -14.49
C MET A 142 -24.37 -16.36 -15.10
N ARG A 143 -24.01 -16.74 -16.35
CA ARG A 143 -24.55 -17.95 -16.99
C ARG A 143 -24.03 -19.26 -16.37
N ALA A 144 -22.79 -19.25 -15.88
CA ALA A 144 -22.20 -20.42 -15.22
C ALA A 144 -22.73 -20.64 -13.78
N ARG A 145 -23.46 -19.69 -13.22
CA ARG A 145 -24.06 -19.75 -11.87
C ARG A 145 -25.52 -20.26 -11.90
N LEU A 146 -26.10 -20.42 -13.09
CA LEU A 146 -27.41 -21.02 -13.35
C LEU A 146 -27.26 -22.51 -13.63
#